data_fc37fef0ec6b79f5a3553cf1456c40ac
#
_entry.id   fc37fef0ec6b79f5a3553cf1456c40ac
#
_cell.length_a   1.000
_cell.length_b   1.000
_cell.length_c   1.000
_cell.angle_alpha   90.00
_cell.angle_beta   90.00
_cell.angle_gamma   90.00
#
_symmetry.space_group_name_H-M   'P 1'
#
loop_
_entity.id
_entity.type
_entity.pdbx_description
1 polymer ?
#
loop_
_entity_poly.entity_id
_entity_poly.type
_entity_poly.pdbx_seq_one_letter_code
_entity_poly.pdbx_strand_id
1 'polypeptide(L)'
;VPKIPLKKTDQSGQTKIQQLVFSITEAIGNGTLKDGDSLPSVNQLSHESGFSRDTVFKAYRILKKRDIIESAPTRGYFVKGSFFRIFVLLDDFSAFKEQLYKSFRENLPQNFTVDLLFHHYNPDVFNQLVQNSLGRYSAYVVMNINHGGTEPVLEKIDPKKLFILDMGHPASDEVSYVIQDFDFAVEKCLEEGVEKLQKYEEFILVYDELETPHPSDTVAAVKRFCKKTKLHFRNVTNVSGALLQKGQVWFTIRDSDLVEVIKLSRDRGFILGKDVGVLSYNDTPMKQIVGNGISVITTDFSEMGSLAASFAKNRQKIAKVLPTSLILRESV
;
A
#
# COMPACT_ATOMS: atom_id res chain seq x y z
N VAL A 1 -17.89 -7.09 35.33
CA VAL A 1 -16.70 -6.69 34.61
C VAL A 1 -16.31 -7.85 33.69
N PRO A 2 -16.21 -7.65 32.37
CA PRO A 2 -15.85 -8.73 31.46
C PRO A 2 -14.46 -9.27 31.80
N LYS A 3 -14.31 -10.60 31.73
CA LYS A 3 -13.03 -11.27 31.94
C LYS A 3 -12.11 -10.97 30.77
N ILE A 4 -10.95 -10.39 31.03
CA ILE A 4 -9.93 -10.15 29.99
C ILE A 4 -9.28 -11.50 29.68
N PRO A 5 -9.33 -12.00 28.43
CA PRO A 5 -8.67 -13.25 28.05
C PRO A 5 -7.15 -13.01 28.04
N LEU A 6 -6.50 -13.33 29.14
CA LEU A 6 -5.03 -13.24 29.24
C LEU A 6 -4.41 -14.41 28.48
N LYS A 7 -3.90 -14.17 27.28
CA LYS A 7 -3.04 -15.13 26.60
C LYS A 7 -1.67 -15.12 27.26
N LYS A 8 -1.36 -16.19 28.02
CA LYS A 8 0.03 -16.49 28.38
C LYS A 8 0.73 -16.95 27.10
N THR A 9 1.24 -16.01 26.33
CA THR A 9 2.11 -16.34 25.20
C THR A 9 3.52 -16.53 25.74
N ASP A 10 4.01 -17.76 25.71
CA ASP A 10 5.42 -18.11 25.89
C ASP A 10 6.28 -17.63 24.69
N GLN A 11 5.95 -16.51 24.09
CA GLN A 11 6.79 -15.89 23.06
C GLN A 11 7.96 -15.22 23.78
N SER A 12 9.11 -15.86 23.69
CA SER A 12 10.40 -15.38 24.14
C SER A 12 10.64 -13.94 23.65
N GLY A 13 10.57 -12.96 24.55
CA GLY A 13 10.91 -11.57 24.27
C GLY A 13 9.90 -10.49 24.69
N GLN A 14 8.64 -10.82 25.00
CA GLN A 14 7.67 -9.81 25.47
C GLN A 14 7.70 -9.65 27.00
N THR A 15 7.79 -8.38 27.45
CA THR A 15 7.64 -8.07 28.87
C THR A 15 6.20 -8.32 29.36
N LYS A 16 5.99 -8.62 30.65
CA LYS A 16 4.65 -8.78 31.25
C LYS A 16 3.74 -7.56 31.00
N ILE A 17 4.32 -6.37 30.93
CA ILE A 17 3.61 -5.13 30.60
C ILE A 17 3.10 -5.17 29.15
N GLN A 18 3.95 -5.58 28.21
CA GLN A 18 3.58 -5.70 26.80
C GLN A 18 2.49 -6.76 26.58
N GLN A 19 2.56 -7.88 27.30
CA GLN A 19 1.54 -8.94 27.26
C GLN A 19 0.17 -8.42 27.71
N LEU A 20 0.10 -7.65 28.80
CA LEU A 20 -1.16 -7.05 29.28
C LEU A 20 -1.71 -6.02 28.30
N VAL A 21 -0.85 -5.13 27.82
CA VAL A 21 -1.24 -4.12 26.82
C VAL A 21 -1.80 -4.79 25.59
N PHE A 22 -1.12 -5.82 25.09
CA PHE A 22 -1.55 -6.59 23.92
C PHE A 22 -2.90 -7.28 24.17
N SER A 23 -3.06 -8.02 25.27
CA SER A 23 -4.29 -8.77 25.58
C SER A 23 -5.51 -7.85 25.70
N ILE A 24 -5.36 -6.67 26.33
CA ILE A 24 -6.46 -5.71 26.44
C ILE A 24 -6.79 -5.09 25.08
N THR A 25 -5.78 -4.71 24.31
CA THR A 25 -5.98 -4.14 22.98
C THR A 25 -6.61 -5.16 22.02
N GLU A 26 -6.20 -6.43 22.09
CA GLU A 26 -6.80 -7.52 21.32
C GLU A 26 -8.27 -7.77 21.72
N ALA A 27 -8.59 -7.76 23.04
CA ALA A 27 -9.95 -7.94 23.53
C ALA A 27 -10.88 -6.80 23.08
N ILE A 28 -10.37 -5.58 22.95
CA ILE A 28 -11.10 -4.45 22.37
C ILE A 28 -11.25 -4.66 20.85
N GLY A 29 -10.15 -5.02 20.17
CA GLY A 29 -10.14 -5.19 18.72
C GLY A 29 -11.05 -6.32 18.20
N ASN A 30 -11.25 -7.38 18.97
CA ASN A 30 -12.13 -8.49 18.61
C ASN A 30 -13.57 -8.36 19.18
N GLY A 31 -13.89 -7.22 19.83
CA GLY A 31 -15.22 -6.93 20.36
C GLY A 31 -15.57 -7.63 21.70
N THR A 32 -14.63 -8.33 22.33
CA THR A 32 -14.81 -8.92 23.68
C THR A 32 -14.97 -7.83 24.73
N LEU A 33 -14.23 -6.73 24.58
CA LEU A 33 -14.40 -5.48 25.33
C LEU A 33 -14.98 -4.42 24.39
N LYS A 34 -16.10 -3.85 24.77
CA LYS A 34 -16.81 -2.80 24.00
C LYS A 34 -16.54 -1.42 24.58
N ASP A 35 -16.84 -0.41 23.79
CA ASP A 35 -16.79 0.98 24.23
C ASP A 35 -17.57 1.22 25.50
N GLY A 36 -16.91 1.87 26.45
CA GLY A 36 -17.50 2.14 27.75
C GLY A 36 -17.48 0.98 28.72
N ASP A 37 -17.02 -0.21 28.35
CA ASP A 37 -16.90 -1.33 29.27
C ASP A 37 -15.91 -1.02 30.39
N SER A 38 -16.32 -1.32 31.63
CA SER A 38 -15.43 -1.15 32.80
C SER A 38 -14.35 -2.24 32.79
N LEU A 39 -13.12 -1.81 32.97
CA LEU A 39 -11.96 -2.69 33.16
C LEU A 39 -11.81 -3.07 34.65
N PRO A 40 -11.21 -4.21 34.96
CA PRO A 40 -10.88 -4.59 36.31
C PRO A 40 -10.02 -3.51 37.00
N SER A 41 -10.18 -3.33 38.28
CA SER A 41 -9.25 -2.47 39.05
C SER A 41 -7.82 -3.03 38.98
N VAL A 42 -6.81 -2.19 39.26
CA VAL A 42 -5.41 -2.64 39.29
C VAL A 42 -5.22 -3.83 40.22
N ASN A 43 -5.91 -3.81 41.39
CA ASN A 43 -5.84 -4.91 42.35
C ASN A 43 -6.49 -6.19 41.81
N GLN A 44 -7.68 -6.06 41.23
CA GLN A 44 -8.41 -7.18 40.67
C GLN A 44 -7.65 -7.82 39.50
N LEU A 45 -7.16 -7.03 38.54
CA LEU A 45 -6.40 -7.55 37.42
C LEU A 45 -5.06 -8.15 37.84
N SER A 46 -4.41 -7.59 38.88
CA SER A 46 -3.21 -8.16 39.48
C SER A 46 -3.48 -9.57 40.02
N HIS A 47 -4.60 -9.74 40.74
CA HIS A 47 -5.00 -11.05 41.26
C HIS A 47 -5.37 -12.05 40.14
N GLU A 48 -6.14 -11.62 39.14
CA GLU A 48 -6.59 -12.47 38.03
C GLU A 48 -5.46 -12.89 37.09
N SER A 49 -4.51 -11.98 36.82
CA SER A 49 -3.40 -12.21 35.90
C SER A 49 -2.18 -12.90 36.53
N GLY A 50 -2.04 -12.81 37.86
CA GLY A 50 -0.82 -13.22 38.56
C GLY A 50 0.35 -12.24 38.37
N PHE A 51 0.13 -11.06 37.76
CA PHE A 51 1.14 -10.01 37.61
C PHE A 51 1.14 -9.04 38.79
N SER A 52 2.28 -8.39 39.03
CA SER A 52 2.37 -7.41 40.09
C SER A 52 1.47 -6.20 39.82
N ARG A 53 1.00 -5.54 40.90
CA ARG A 53 0.22 -4.29 40.81
C ARG A 53 0.93 -3.22 40.00
N ASP A 54 2.25 -3.11 40.14
CA ASP A 54 3.08 -2.16 39.38
C ASP A 54 3.07 -2.48 37.87
N THR A 55 3.12 -3.75 37.52
CA THR A 55 3.02 -4.22 36.12
C THR A 55 1.67 -3.81 35.51
N VAL A 56 0.57 -4.08 36.26
CA VAL A 56 -0.79 -3.71 35.80
C VAL A 56 -0.94 -2.19 35.68
N PHE A 57 -0.48 -1.47 36.69
CA PHE A 57 -0.55 0.00 36.66
C PHE A 57 0.23 0.61 35.51
N LYS A 58 1.44 0.10 35.19
CA LYS A 58 2.24 0.54 34.06
C LYS A 58 1.54 0.20 32.72
N ALA A 59 0.92 -0.97 32.60
CA ALA A 59 0.14 -1.33 31.41
C ALA A 59 -1.04 -0.39 31.22
N TYR A 60 -1.82 -0.11 32.27
CA TYR A 60 -2.94 0.84 32.21
C TYR A 60 -2.48 2.26 31.87
N ARG A 61 -1.34 2.70 32.42
CA ARG A 61 -0.76 3.99 32.09
C ARG A 61 -0.39 4.11 30.61
N ILE A 62 0.15 3.03 30.04
CA ILE A 62 0.46 2.96 28.60
C ILE A 62 -0.83 3.02 27.76
N LEU A 63 -1.85 2.22 28.12
CA LEU A 63 -3.14 2.22 27.43
C LEU A 63 -3.83 3.60 27.52
N LYS A 64 -3.76 4.25 28.69
CA LYS A 64 -4.29 5.62 28.87
C LYS A 64 -3.52 6.65 28.03
N LYS A 65 -2.18 6.56 28.01
CA LYS A 65 -1.35 7.43 27.14
C LYS A 65 -1.63 7.21 25.64
N ARG A 66 -2.06 6.00 25.27
CA ARG A 66 -2.47 5.65 23.91
C ARG A 66 -3.94 5.96 23.63
N ASP A 67 -4.62 6.58 24.55
CA ASP A 67 -6.03 6.98 24.46
C ASP A 67 -7.01 5.79 24.25
N ILE A 68 -6.60 4.58 24.64
CA ILE A 68 -7.37 3.34 24.51
C ILE A 68 -8.32 3.15 25.71
N ILE A 69 -7.90 3.58 26.90
CA ILE A 69 -8.71 3.53 28.13
C ILE A 69 -8.72 4.89 28.84
N GLU A 70 -9.74 5.11 29.62
CA GLU A 70 -9.87 6.26 30.51
C GLU A 70 -10.06 5.83 31.97
N SER A 71 -9.92 6.78 32.88
CA SER A 71 -10.25 6.57 34.29
C SER A 71 -11.03 7.76 34.85
N ALA A 72 -12.10 7.46 35.58
CA ALA A 72 -12.89 8.44 36.31
C ALA A 72 -12.97 8.06 37.79
N PRO A 73 -13.05 9.04 38.71
CA PRO A 73 -13.00 8.79 40.16
C PRO A 73 -14.01 7.76 40.67
N THR A 74 -15.23 7.76 40.14
CA THR A 74 -16.33 6.89 40.57
C THR A 74 -16.50 5.63 39.70
N ARG A 75 -15.89 5.61 38.50
CA ARG A 75 -16.07 4.54 37.51
C ARG A 75 -14.87 3.61 37.43
N GLY A 76 -13.70 4.04 37.89
CA GLY A 76 -12.45 3.32 37.71
C GLY A 76 -11.93 3.41 36.27
N TYR A 77 -11.26 2.37 35.79
CA TYR A 77 -10.78 2.27 34.42
C TYR A 77 -11.88 1.72 33.51
N PHE A 78 -12.00 2.27 32.30
CA PHE A 78 -12.96 1.83 31.28
C PHE A 78 -12.40 2.03 29.87
N VAL A 79 -12.91 1.27 28.92
CA VAL A 79 -12.56 1.40 27.51
C VAL A 79 -13.06 2.76 27.02
N LYS A 80 -12.13 3.58 26.57
CA LYS A 80 -12.45 4.86 25.94
C LYS A 80 -12.84 4.57 24.51
N GLY A 81 -14.08 4.75 24.12
CA GLY A 81 -14.64 4.52 22.80
C GLY A 81 -13.68 3.96 21.76
N SER A 82 -14.01 2.89 21.06
CA SER A 82 -13.08 2.14 20.21
C SER A 82 -12.46 3.04 19.14
N PHE A 83 -11.31 3.60 19.42
CA PHE A 83 -10.46 4.13 18.36
C PHE A 83 -9.62 2.98 17.81
N PHE A 84 -10.10 2.36 16.74
CA PHE A 84 -9.29 1.44 15.97
C PHE A 84 -8.18 2.23 15.28
N ARG A 85 -6.96 1.96 15.64
CA ARG A 85 -5.80 2.64 15.09
C ARG A 85 -5.20 1.78 13.98
N ILE A 86 -5.15 2.32 12.78
CA ILE A 86 -4.63 1.65 11.60
C ILE A 86 -3.27 2.27 11.24
N PHE A 87 -2.28 1.42 11.05
CA PHE A 87 -1.01 1.80 10.46
C PHE A 87 -1.11 1.69 8.94
N VAL A 88 -0.88 2.77 8.22
CA VAL A 88 -0.81 2.79 6.76
C VAL A 88 0.58 3.27 6.38
N LEU A 89 1.33 2.42 5.69
CA LEU A 89 2.66 2.71 5.20
C LEU A 89 2.66 2.61 3.68
N LEU A 90 2.83 3.74 3.02
CA LEU A 90 2.96 3.85 1.57
C LEU A 90 4.42 4.16 1.20
N ASP A 91 4.76 3.99 -0.06
CA ASP A 91 6.09 4.31 -0.57
C ASP A 91 6.31 5.83 -0.70
N ASP A 92 5.49 6.52 -1.49
CA ASP A 92 5.48 7.97 -1.60
C ASP A 92 4.05 8.51 -1.76
N PHE A 93 3.90 9.82 -1.94
CA PHE A 93 2.63 10.45 -2.21
C PHE A 93 2.53 10.82 -3.70
N SER A 94 1.57 10.22 -4.41
CA SER A 94 1.29 10.48 -5.81
C SER A 94 -0.22 10.51 -6.07
N ALA A 95 -0.64 11.07 -7.21
CA ALA A 95 -2.06 11.31 -7.49
C ALA A 95 -2.92 10.03 -7.47
N PHE A 96 -2.40 8.89 -7.90
CA PHE A 96 -3.13 7.63 -7.84
C PHE A 96 -3.17 7.04 -6.41
N LYS A 97 -2.14 7.27 -5.59
CA LYS A 97 -2.15 6.88 -4.17
C LYS A 97 -3.06 7.79 -3.33
N GLU A 98 -3.24 9.03 -3.74
CA GLU A 98 -4.28 9.89 -3.18
C GLU A 98 -5.67 9.30 -3.39
N GLN A 99 -5.97 8.79 -4.59
CA GLN A 99 -7.24 8.08 -4.87
C GLN A 99 -7.41 6.84 -3.99
N LEU A 100 -6.35 6.02 -3.86
CA LEU A 100 -6.35 4.85 -2.98
C LEU A 100 -6.65 5.27 -1.53
N TYR A 101 -5.89 6.24 -1.00
CA TYR A 101 -6.05 6.68 0.39
C TYR A 101 -7.41 7.33 0.64
N LYS A 102 -7.92 8.12 -0.30
CA LYS A 102 -9.26 8.71 -0.23
C LYS A 102 -10.33 7.62 -0.13
N SER A 103 -10.31 6.66 -1.05
CA SER A 103 -11.24 5.52 -1.02
C SER A 103 -11.10 4.70 0.27
N PHE A 104 -9.87 4.43 0.72
CA PHE A 104 -9.61 3.77 1.99
C PHE A 104 -10.28 4.54 3.15
N ARG A 105 -10.08 5.85 3.23
CA ARG A 105 -10.57 6.68 4.33
C ARG A 105 -12.10 6.82 4.33
N GLU A 106 -12.72 6.99 3.15
CA GLU A 106 -14.17 7.10 2.98
C GLU A 106 -14.91 5.81 3.36
N ASN A 107 -14.26 4.66 3.20
CA ASN A 107 -14.82 3.35 3.55
C ASN A 107 -14.57 2.94 5.01
N LEU A 108 -13.87 3.75 5.81
CA LEU A 108 -13.66 3.50 7.24
C LEU A 108 -14.70 4.26 8.09
N PRO A 109 -15.23 3.62 9.16
CA PRO A 109 -16.05 4.33 10.16
C PRO A 109 -15.28 5.46 10.86
N GLN A 110 -16.01 6.42 11.42
CA GLN A 110 -15.42 7.60 12.07
C GLN A 110 -14.55 7.28 13.30
N ASN A 111 -14.82 6.16 13.97
CA ASN A 111 -14.04 5.70 15.13
C ASN A 111 -12.70 5.04 14.76
N PHE A 112 -12.36 5.00 13.48
CA PHE A 112 -11.06 4.53 13.01
C PHE A 112 -10.11 5.70 12.82
N THR A 113 -8.97 5.68 13.49
CA THR A 113 -7.86 6.62 13.26
C THR A 113 -6.81 5.97 12.38
N VAL A 114 -6.22 6.76 11.50
CA VAL A 114 -5.22 6.30 10.54
C VAL A 114 -3.94 7.10 10.72
N ASP A 115 -2.85 6.41 10.98
CA ASP A 115 -1.51 6.99 10.91
C ASP A 115 -0.95 6.65 9.53
N LEU A 116 -0.90 7.65 8.65
CA LEU A 116 -0.34 7.54 7.31
C LEU A 116 1.12 7.95 7.34
N LEU A 117 2.00 7.06 6.88
CA LEU A 117 3.45 7.22 6.88
C LEU A 117 4.01 6.84 5.50
N PHE A 118 5.21 7.32 5.18
CA PHE A 118 5.88 7.09 3.91
C PHE A 118 7.30 6.60 4.14
N HIS A 119 7.73 5.59 3.38
CA HIS A 119 9.10 5.06 3.45
C HIS A 119 10.02 5.56 2.33
N HIS A 120 9.47 6.23 1.30
CA HIS A 120 10.23 6.81 0.18
C HIS A 120 11.22 5.83 -0.45
N TYR A 121 10.82 4.58 -0.64
CA TYR A 121 11.64 3.48 -1.19
C TYR A 121 12.94 3.21 -0.40
N ASN A 122 13.05 3.71 0.84
CA ASN A 122 14.20 3.51 1.71
C ASN A 122 13.96 2.34 2.67
N PRO A 123 14.72 1.20 2.54
CA PRO A 123 14.52 0.01 3.38
C PRO A 123 14.76 0.28 4.87
N ASP A 124 15.71 1.15 5.22
CA ASP A 124 16.01 1.46 6.62
C ASP A 124 14.86 2.21 7.27
N VAL A 125 14.30 3.20 6.56
CA VAL A 125 13.11 3.94 7.00
C VAL A 125 11.91 3.00 7.14
N PHE A 126 11.69 2.13 6.15
CA PHE A 126 10.65 1.11 6.21
C PHE A 126 10.77 0.25 7.45
N ASN A 127 11.93 -0.38 7.65
CA ASN A 127 12.20 -1.26 8.77
C ASN A 127 12.02 -0.55 10.12
N GLN A 128 12.51 0.68 10.24
CA GLN A 128 12.39 1.48 11.46
C GLN A 128 10.92 1.83 11.76
N LEU A 129 10.14 2.27 10.75
CA LEU A 129 8.73 2.62 10.91
C LEU A 129 7.91 1.40 11.32
N VAL A 130 8.10 0.26 10.67
CA VAL A 130 7.41 -0.98 11.02
C VAL A 130 7.81 -1.46 12.42
N GLN A 131 9.12 -1.51 12.72
CA GLN A 131 9.62 -1.94 14.03
C GLN A 131 9.04 -1.07 15.18
N ASN A 132 8.97 0.25 14.99
CA ASN A 132 8.42 1.18 15.98
C ASN A 132 6.90 1.08 16.12
N SER A 133 6.21 0.49 15.14
CA SER A 133 4.75 0.34 15.12
C SER A 133 4.25 -0.94 15.78
N LEU A 134 5.12 -1.95 15.97
CA LEU A 134 4.75 -3.28 16.43
C LEU A 134 3.90 -3.27 17.71
N GLY A 135 2.78 -4.00 17.70
CA GLY A 135 1.85 -4.12 18.84
C GLY A 135 1.04 -2.87 19.16
N ARG A 136 1.12 -1.81 18.34
CA ARG A 136 0.45 -0.51 18.60
C ARG A 136 -0.82 -0.30 17.81
N TYR A 137 -1.03 -1.09 16.76
CA TYR A 137 -2.12 -0.92 15.81
C TYR A 137 -3.00 -2.15 15.75
N SER A 138 -4.25 -1.91 15.41
CA SER A 138 -5.20 -2.97 15.18
C SER A 138 -5.01 -3.59 13.79
N ALA A 139 -4.62 -2.85 12.76
CA ALA A 139 -4.20 -3.35 11.47
C ALA A 139 -3.00 -2.60 10.91
N TYR A 140 -2.31 -3.26 10.00
CA TYR A 140 -1.18 -2.76 9.24
C TYR A 140 -1.49 -2.93 7.76
N VAL A 141 -1.54 -1.83 7.05
CA VAL A 141 -1.74 -1.76 5.60
C VAL A 141 -0.45 -1.22 5.01
N VAL A 142 0.25 -2.04 4.24
CA VAL A 142 1.64 -1.76 3.87
C VAL A 142 1.84 -1.93 2.37
N MET A 143 2.33 -0.90 1.70
CA MET A 143 3.02 -1.04 0.42
C MET A 143 4.44 -1.49 0.67
N ASN A 144 4.86 -2.59 0.06
CA ASN A 144 6.20 -3.14 0.24
C ASN A 144 7.21 -2.44 -0.69
N ILE A 145 8.50 -2.67 -0.45
CA ILE A 145 9.58 -2.27 -1.33
C ILE A 145 9.95 -3.47 -2.20
N ASN A 146 10.14 -3.25 -3.51
CA ASN A 146 10.42 -4.32 -4.47
C ASN A 146 11.86 -4.90 -4.36
N HIS A 147 12.71 -4.34 -3.53
CA HIS A 147 14.13 -4.73 -3.41
C HIS A 147 14.45 -5.32 -2.06
N GLY A 148 13.90 -6.46 -1.68
CA GLY A 148 14.32 -7.28 -0.53
C GLY A 148 14.69 -6.56 0.80
N GLY A 149 14.76 -7.32 1.88
CA GLY A 149 15.19 -6.80 3.19
C GLY A 149 14.09 -6.23 4.08
N THR A 150 12.84 -6.25 3.63
CA THR A 150 11.67 -5.81 4.42
C THR A 150 10.89 -6.99 5.03
N GLU A 151 11.03 -8.19 4.49
CA GLU A 151 10.35 -9.40 4.93
C GLU A 151 10.56 -9.69 6.42
N PRO A 152 11.78 -9.66 6.97
CA PRO A 152 12.02 -10.03 8.38
C PRO A 152 11.32 -9.12 9.39
N VAL A 153 11.02 -7.86 9.04
CA VAL A 153 10.28 -6.98 9.95
C VAL A 153 8.77 -7.17 9.81
N LEU A 154 8.27 -7.49 8.63
CA LEU A 154 6.86 -7.80 8.39
C LEU A 154 6.45 -9.11 9.06
N GLU A 155 7.31 -10.12 9.09
CA GLU A 155 7.07 -11.39 9.80
C GLU A 155 6.84 -11.24 11.31
N LYS A 156 7.25 -10.10 11.91
CA LYS A 156 6.99 -9.79 13.31
C LYS A 156 5.56 -9.30 13.58
N ILE A 157 4.82 -8.97 12.52
CA ILE A 157 3.41 -8.57 12.60
C ILE A 157 2.56 -9.86 12.58
N ASP A 158 1.52 -9.91 13.40
CA ASP A 158 0.52 -10.98 13.32
C ASP A 158 -0.06 -11.02 11.88
N PRO A 159 0.08 -12.14 11.14
CA PRO A 159 -0.40 -12.25 9.76
C PRO A 159 -1.86 -11.85 9.57
N LYS A 160 -2.71 -12.08 10.58
CA LYS A 160 -4.13 -11.69 10.56
C LYS A 160 -4.36 -10.17 10.67
N LYS A 161 -3.31 -9.41 10.97
CA LYS A 161 -3.34 -7.95 11.07
C LYS A 161 -2.60 -7.26 9.92
N LEU A 162 -1.91 -8.02 9.08
CA LEU A 162 -1.10 -7.51 7.97
C LEU A 162 -1.87 -7.59 6.65
N PHE A 163 -1.82 -6.50 5.91
CA PHE A 163 -2.37 -6.37 4.57
C PHE A 163 -1.33 -5.75 3.65
N ILE A 164 -0.95 -6.49 2.62
CA ILE A 164 0.02 -6.02 1.61
C ILE A 164 -0.73 -5.38 0.45
N LEU A 165 -0.26 -4.20 0.05
CA LEU A 165 -0.81 -3.42 -1.05
C LEU A 165 0.13 -3.36 -2.25
N ASP A 166 -0.47 -3.32 -3.43
CA ASP A 166 0.12 -2.92 -4.70
C ASP A 166 1.15 -3.91 -5.25
N MET A 167 2.26 -4.11 -4.57
CA MET A 167 3.35 -4.98 -5.02
C MET A 167 3.87 -5.88 -3.90
N GLY A 168 4.58 -6.93 -4.30
CA GLY A 168 5.16 -7.91 -3.41
C GLY A 168 4.26 -9.10 -3.15
N HIS A 169 4.87 -10.24 -2.84
CA HIS A 169 4.16 -11.44 -2.43
C HIS A 169 4.22 -11.57 -0.92
N PRO A 170 3.10 -11.93 -0.27
CA PRO A 170 3.12 -12.17 1.17
C PRO A 170 3.97 -13.41 1.47
N ALA A 171 4.76 -13.33 2.55
CA ALA A 171 5.61 -14.43 3.01
C ALA A 171 4.81 -15.63 3.57
N SER A 172 3.51 -15.49 3.77
CA SER A 172 2.62 -16.52 4.34
C SER A 172 1.24 -16.47 3.71
N ASP A 173 0.64 -17.63 3.52
CA ASP A 173 -0.74 -17.77 3.04
C ASP A 173 -1.78 -17.15 4.00
N GLU A 174 -1.43 -16.85 5.25
CA GLU A 174 -2.32 -16.20 6.20
C GLU A 174 -2.41 -14.68 6.02
N VAL A 175 -1.42 -14.07 5.37
CA VAL A 175 -1.37 -12.63 5.11
C VAL A 175 -2.38 -12.25 4.02
N SER A 176 -3.13 -11.18 4.26
CA SER A 176 -4.02 -10.62 3.26
C SER A 176 -3.27 -9.70 2.31
N TYR A 177 -3.72 -9.67 1.05
CA TYR A 177 -3.11 -8.80 0.05
C TYR A 177 -4.09 -8.38 -1.04
N VAL A 178 -3.81 -7.23 -1.65
CA VAL A 178 -4.35 -6.77 -2.93
C VAL A 178 -3.20 -6.19 -3.73
N ILE A 179 -2.83 -6.87 -4.79
CA ILE A 179 -1.64 -6.55 -5.60
C ILE A 179 -1.99 -6.45 -7.09
N GLN A 180 -1.03 -5.94 -7.87
CA GLN A 180 -1.07 -5.93 -9.32
C GLN A 180 -0.24 -7.09 -9.91
N ASP A 181 -0.51 -7.43 -11.17
CA ASP A 181 0.36 -8.24 -12.02
C ASP A 181 1.09 -7.31 -13.00
N PHE A 182 2.39 -7.17 -12.79
CA PHE A 182 3.25 -6.30 -13.61
C PHE A 182 3.85 -7.00 -14.83
N ASP A 183 3.54 -8.28 -15.03
CA ASP A 183 4.06 -9.11 -16.11
C ASP A 183 2.96 -9.44 -17.15
N PHE A 184 2.22 -10.52 -16.92
CA PHE A 184 1.24 -11.01 -17.90
C PHE A 184 0.09 -10.05 -18.15
N ALA A 185 -0.39 -9.36 -17.12
CA ALA A 185 -1.46 -8.38 -17.28
C ALA A 185 -1.00 -7.17 -18.10
N VAL A 186 0.24 -6.72 -17.95
CA VAL A 186 0.81 -5.65 -18.80
C VAL A 186 0.95 -6.10 -20.25
N GLU A 187 1.49 -7.31 -20.50
CA GLU A 187 1.59 -7.86 -21.86
C GLU A 187 0.21 -7.93 -22.52
N LYS A 188 -0.80 -8.42 -21.80
CA LYS A 188 -2.18 -8.50 -22.28
C LYS A 188 -2.75 -7.11 -22.63
N CYS A 189 -2.54 -6.11 -21.79
CA CYS A 189 -2.94 -4.73 -22.07
C CYS A 189 -2.30 -4.20 -23.35
N LEU A 190 -1.02 -4.48 -23.58
CA LEU A 190 -0.35 -4.09 -24.83
C LEU A 190 -0.91 -4.84 -26.05
N GLU A 191 -1.26 -6.13 -25.89
CA GLU A 191 -1.91 -6.91 -26.96
C GLU A 191 -3.31 -6.37 -27.30
N GLU A 192 -4.10 -5.94 -26.30
CA GLU A 192 -5.39 -5.29 -26.51
C GLU A 192 -5.27 -3.97 -27.30
N GLY A 193 -4.13 -3.27 -27.14
CA GLY A 193 -3.83 -2.02 -27.85
C GLY A 193 -3.08 -2.20 -29.18
N VAL A 194 -2.84 -3.43 -29.62
CA VAL A 194 -1.92 -3.73 -30.73
C VAL A 194 -2.23 -2.97 -32.03
N GLU A 195 -3.49 -2.82 -32.41
CA GLU A 195 -3.91 -2.09 -33.62
C GLU A 195 -3.45 -0.63 -33.61
N LYS A 196 -3.41 0.00 -32.46
CA LYS A 196 -2.94 1.38 -32.30
C LYS A 196 -1.43 1.48 -32.18
N LEU A 197 -0.79 0.47 -31.60
CA LEU A 197 0.64 0.46 -31.35
C LEU A 197 1.45 0.05 -32.59
N GLN A 198 0.93 -0.81 -33.44
CA GLN A 198 1.62 -1.30 -34.65
C GLN A 198 1.85 -0.24 -35.72
N LYS A 199 1.23 0.93 -35.65
CA LYS A 199 1.51 2.04 -36.58
C LYS A 199 2.89 2.70 -36.33
N TYR A 200 3.51 2.43 -35.16
CA TYR A 200 4.85 2.90 -34.86
C TYR A 200 5.91 1.86 -35.25
N GLU A 201 7.14 2.31 -35.44
CA GLU A 201 8.27 1.45 -35.85
C GLU A 201 9.06 0.99 -34.61
N GLU A 202 9.10 1.83 -33.58
CA GLU A 202 9.90 1.60 -32.37
C GLU A 202 9.09 1.81 -31.08
N PHE A 203 9.24 0.88 -30.15
CA PHE A 203 8.67 0.94 -28.80
C PHE A 203 9.77 1.23 -27.80
N ILE A 204 9.72 2.39 -27.14
CA ILE A 204 10.70 2.83 -26.15
C ILE A 204 10.08 2.77 -24.77
N LEU A 205 10.67 1.96 -23.89
CA LEU A 205 10.34 1.95 -22.46
C LEU A 205 11.35 2.82 -21.72
N VAL A 206 10.87 3.78 -20.92
CA VAL A 206 11.72 4.56 -20.02
C VAL A 206 11.74 3.86 -18.66
N TYR A 207 12.83 3.14 -18.38
CA TYR A 207 12.99 2.36 -17.17
C TYR A 207 14.45 2.29 -16.73
N ASP A 208 14.71 2.71 -15.50
CA ASP A 208 16.00 2.55 -14.82
C ASP A 208 15.79 1.62 -13.61
N GLU A 209 16.51 0.51 -13.55
CA GLU A 209 16.35 -0.50 -12.51
C GLU A 209 16.65 0.05 -11.10
N LEU A 210 17.51 1.05 -10.99
CA LEU A 210 17.90 1.64 -9.72
C LEU A 210 17.01 2.80 -9.27
N GLU A 211 16.46 3.55 -10.23
CA GLU A 211 15.71 4.78 -9.94
C GLU A 211 14.21 4.69 -10.16
N THR A 212 13.75 3.70 -10.96
CA THR A 212 12.32 3.55 -11.22
C THR A 212 11.69 2.63 -10.18
N PRO A 213 10.84 3.13 -9.30
CA PRO A 213 10.23 2.35 -8.24
C PRO A 213 9.07 1.50 -8.78
N HIS A 214 9.37 0.55 -9.65
CA HIS A 214 8.43 -0.29 -10.38
C HIS A 214 9.06 -1.64 -10.67
N PRO A 215 8.30 -2.76 -10.62
CA PRO A 215 8.83 -4.08 -10.92
C PRO A 215 9.41 -4.21 -12.33
N SER A 216 10.58 -4.85 -12.43
CA SER A 216 11.26 -5.09 -13.72
C SER A 216 10.51 -6.09 -14.62
N ASP A 217 9.53 -6.81 -14.08
CA ASP A 217 8.64 -7.72 -14.82
C ASP A 217 7.96 -7.01 -16.00
N THR A 218 7.63 -5.73 -15.86
CA THR A 218 7.10 -4.89 -16.95
C THR A 218 8.06 -4.80 -18.12
N VAL A 219 9.37 -4.78 -17.89
CA VAL A 219 10.38 -4.78 -18.98
C VAL A 219 10.29 -6.09 -19.78
N ALA A 220 10.13 -7.22 -19.09
CA ALA A 220 9.98 -8.53 -19.72
C ALA A 220 8.68 -8.61 -20.54
N ALA A 221 7.57 -8.09 -19.99
CA ALA A 221 6.28 -8.02 -20.67
C ALA A 221 6.37 -7.22 -21.97
N VAL A 222 6.94 -6.01 -21.92
CA VAL A 222 7.13 -5.17 -23.13
C VAL A 222 8.02 -5.84 -24.16
N LYS A 223 9.11 -6.48 -23.74
CA LYS A 223 10.00 -7.24 -24.64
C LYS A 223 9.25 -8.36 -25.38
N ARG A 224 8.43 -9.14 -24.66
CA ARG A 224 7.64 -10.23 -25.27
C ARG A 224 6.63 -9.67 -26.27
N PHE A 225 5.91 -8.61 -25.91
CA PHE A 225 4.98 -7.93 -26.81
C PHE A 225 5.66 -7.44 -28.08
N CYS A 226 6.79 -6.73 -27.98
CA CYS A 226 7.53 -6.21 -29.11
C CYS A 226 8.06 -7.34 -30.02
N LYS A 227 8.51 -8.46 -29.45
CA LYS A 227 8.94 -9.64 -30.20
C LYS A 227 7.77 -10.25 -31.02
N LYS A 228 6.57 -10.35 -30.43
CA LYS A 228 5.37 -10.87 -31.12
C LYS A 228 4.92 -9.97 -32.26
N THR A 229 4.97 -8.65 -32.05
CA THR A 229 4.49 -7.64 -33.00
C THR A 229 5.55 -7.17 -33.98
N LYS A 230 6.81 -7.58 -33.84
CA LYS A 230 7.98 -7.16 -34.61
C LYS A 230 8.29 -5.65 -34.49
N LEU A 231 7.82 -5.00 -33.44
CA LEU A 231 8.24 -3.65 -33.09
C LEU A 231 9.69 -3.67 -32.57
N HIS A 232 10.46 -2.68 -32.98
CA HIS A 232 11.82 -2.52 -32.44
C HIS A 232 11.73 -2.07 -30.97
N PHE A 233 12.24 -2.89 -30.05
CA PHE A 233 12.23 -2.57 -28.61
C PHE A 233 13.52 -1.90 -28.17
N ARG A 234 13.40 -0.80 -27.44
CA ARG A 234 14.51 -0.15 -26.73
C ARG A 234 14.13 0.21 -25.31
N ASN A 235 14.98 -0.12 -24.35
CA ASN A 235 14.91 0.39 -22.99
C ASN A 235 15.91 1.54 -22.85
N VAL A 236 15.47 2.66 -22.26
CA VAL A 236 16.31 3.82 -21.94
C VAL A 236 16.13 4.19 -20.47
N THR A 237 17.18 4.67 -19.83
CA THR A 237 17.14 5.05 -18.40
C THR A 237 16.54 6.44 -18.17
N ASN A 238 16.57 7.30 -19.18
CA ASN A 238 16.02 8.65 -19.12
C ASN A 238 15.55 9.12 -20.49
N VAL A 239 14.75 10.16 -20.51
CA VAL A 239 14.30 10.82 -21.72
C VAL A 239 15.37 11.80 -22.19
N SER A 240 15.86 11.61 -23.40
CA SER A 240 16.82 12.53 -24.04
C SER A 240 16.26 13.07 -25.33
N GLY A 241 16.41 14.37 -25.53
CA GLY A 241 15.98 15.01 -26.78
C GLY A 241 16.58 14.38 -28.02
N ALA A 242 17.80 13.92 -28.00
CA ALA A 242 18.45 13.27 -29.14
C ALA A 242 17.76 11.97 -29.58
N LEU A 243 17.02 11.30 -28.69
CA LEU A 243 16.37 10.02 -28.95
C LEU A 243 14.95 10.17 -29.52
N LEU A 244 14.24 11.26 -29.23
CA LEU A 244 12.84 11.42 -29.65
C LEU A 244 12.73 11.66 -31.15
N GLN A 245 12.03 10.77 -31.86
CA GLN A 245 11.82 10.82 -33.32
C GLN A 245 10.38 10.45 -33.66
N LYS A 246 9.94 10.82 -34.90
CA LYS A 246 8.66 10.36 -35.42
C LYS A 246 8.67 8.84 -35.62
N GLY A 247 7.51 8.21 -35.47
CA GLY A 247 7.36 6.77 -35.61
C GLY A 247 7.68 5.98 -34.34
N GLN A 248 7.93 6.66 -33.23
CA GLN A 248 8.17 6.02 -31.93
C GLN A 248 6.95 6.06 -31.04
N VAL A 249 6.76 5.00 -30.21
CA VAL A 249 5.86 5.04 -29.04
C VAL A 249 6.69 4.94 -27.76
N TRP A 250 6.48 5.89 -26.85
CA TRP A 250 7.17 6.02 -25.59
C TRP A 250 6.29 5.54 -24.45
N PHE A 251 6.74 4.55 -23.70
CA PHE A 251 6.07 4.09 -22.50
C PHE A 251 6.82 4.58 -21.26
N THR A 252 6.16 5.45 -20.49
CA THR A 252 6.73 6.08 -19.30
C THR A 252 6.08 5.57 -18.04
N ILE A 253 6.87 5.33 -17.01
CA ILE A 253 6.37 4.93 -15.68
C ILE A 253 6.29 6.14 -14.77
N ARG A 254 7.36 6.95 -14.70
CA ARG A 254 7.38 8.17 -13.90
C ARG A 254 6.70 9.34 -14.63
N ASP A 255 5.97 10.15 -13.88
CA ASP A 255 5.33 11.36 -14.43
C ASP A 255 6.35 12.40 -14.91
N SER A 256 7.55 12.46 -14.31
CA SER A 256 8.66 13.29 -14.78
C SER A 256 9.08 12.95 -16.21
N ASP A 257 9.19 11.64 -16.52
CA ASP A 257 9.56 11.19 -17.87
C ASP A 257 8.45 11.49 -18.88
N LEU A 258 7.19 11.29 -18.47
CA LEU A 258 6.03 11.66 -19.29
C LEU A 258 6.06 13.16 -19.66
N VAL A 259 6.28 14.02 -18.68
CA VAL A 259 6.37 15.47 -18.89
C VAL A 259 7.49 15.80 -19.88
N GLU A 260 8.65 15.15 -19.77
CA GLU A 260 9.78 15.41 -20.66
C GLU A 260 9.48 14.97 -22.10
N VAL A 261 8.87 13.79 -22.31
CA VAL A 261 8.44 13.36 -23.66
C VAL A 261 7.45 14.34 -24.27
N ILE A 262 6.48 14.82 -23.49
CA ILE A 262 5.47 15.80 -23.97
C ILE A 262 6.13 17.12 -24.34
N LYS A 263 7.04 17.67 -23.51
CA LYS A 263 7.76 18.90 -23.77
C LYS A 263 8.57 18.80 -25.05
N LEU A 264 9.39 17.75 -25.18
CA LEU A 264 10.22 17.53 -26.37
C LEU A 264 9.38 17.34 -27.63
N SER A 265 8.25 16.64 -27.55
CA SER A 265 7.31 16.50 -28.67
C SER A 265 6.78 17.87 -29.10
N ARG A 266 6.33 18.68 -28.17
CA ARG A 266 5.82 20.04 -28.43
C ARG A 266 6.89 20.93 -29.02
N ASP A 267 8.10 20.93 -28.48
CA ASP A 267 9.21 21.79 -28.94
C ASP A 267 9.65 21.44 -30.39
N ARG A 268 9.40 20.19 -30.81
CA ARG A 268 9.64 19.72 -32.20
C ARG A 268 8.43 19.83 -33.12
N GLY A 269 7.29 20.30 -32.60
CA GLY A 269 6.05 20.35 -33.37
C GLY A 269 5.48 18.98 -33.69
N PHE A 270 5.79 17.94 -32.91
CA PHE A 270 5.23 16.60 -33.09
C PHE A 270 3.83 16.51 -32.46
N ILE A 271 2.93 15.84 -33.17
CA ILE A 271 1.56 15.60 -32.71
C ILE A 271 1.53 14.25 -32.01
N LEU A 272 1.13 14.25 -30.72
CA LEU A 272 0.92 13.02 -29.97
C LEU A 272 -0.17 12.16 -30.60
N GLY A 273 0.01 10.87 -30.60
CA GLY A 273 -0.91 9.92 -31.23
C GLY A 273 -0.80 9.83 -32.76
N LYS A 274 -0.05 10.74 -33.39
CA LYS A 274 0.19 10.76 -34.84
C LYS A 274 1.66 10.59 -35.18
N ASP A 275 2.49 11.55 -34.80
CA ASP A 275 3.92 11.54 -35.07
C ASP A 275 4.69 10.71 -34.03
N VAL A 276 4.27 10.80 -32.75
CA VAL A 276 4.84 10.09 -31.60
C VAL A 276 3.70 9.57 -30.74
N GLY A 277 3.76 8.28 -30.38
CA GLY A 277 2.85 7.70 -29.40
C GLY A 277 3.36 7.88 -27.98
N VAL A 278 2.44 8.07 -27.04
CA VAL A 278 2.77 8.14 -25.62
C VAL A 278 1.81 7.25 -24.82
N LEU A 279 2.39 6.30 -24.10
CA LEU A 279 1.72 5.43 -23.15
C LEU A 279 2.32 5.69 -21.75
N SER A 280 1.52 5.68 -20.69
CA SER A 280 2.01 5.88 -19.35
C SER A 280 1.46 4.84 -18.38
N TYR A 281 2.18 4.57 -17.30
CA TYR A 281 1.69 3.69 -16.24
C TYR A 281 0.92 4.50 -15.19
N ASN A 282 -0.16 3.91 -14.65
CA ASN A 282 -1.13 4.51 -13.74
C ASN A 282 -1.91 5.70 -14.32
N ASP A 283 -3.23 5.69 -14.13
CA ASP A 283 -4.08 6.82 -14.52
C ASP A 283 -4.12 7.89 -13.43
N THR A 284 -4.15 9.14 -13.85
CA THR A 284 -4.32 10.29 -12.97
C THR A 284 -5.23 11.31 -13.63
N PRO A 285 -5.93 12.19 -12.86
CA PRO A 285 -6.77 13.23 -13.44
C PRO A 285 -6.05 14.11 -14.47
N MET A 286 -4.76 14.40 -14.25
CA MET A 286 -3.96 15.19 -15.20
C MET A 286 -3.73 14.47 -16.53
N LYS A 287 -3.51 13.16 -16.50
CA LYS A 287 -3.32 12.37 -17.72
C LYS A 287 -4.57 12.28 -18.60
N GLN A 288 -5.75 12.55 -18.04
CA GLN A 288 -7.01 12.56 -18.79
C GLN A 288 -7.15 13.80 -19.68
N ILE A 289 -6.46 14.90 -19.37
CA ILE A 289 -6.59 16.18 -20.06
C ILE A 289 -5.33 16.64 -20.79
N VAL A 290 -4.15 16.25 -20.33
CA VAL A 290 -2.88 16.64 -20.97
C VAL A 290 -2.76 15.96 -22.34
N GLY A 291 -2.36 16.71 -23.37
CA GLY A 291 -2.17 16.19 -24.75
C GLY A 291 -3.42 15.56 -25.34
N ASN A 292 -4.61 16.08 -25.03
CA ASN A 292 -5.92 15.51 -25.36
C ASN A 292 -6.17 14.11 -24.75
N GLY A 293 -5.50 13.81 -23.66
CA GLY A 293 -5.58 12.55 -22.95
C GLY A 293 -4.43 11.58 -23.28
N ILE A 294 -3.75 11.16 -22.23
CA ILE A 294 -2.67 10.17 -22.30
C ILE A 294 -3.25 8.77 -22.12
N SER A 295 -2.92 7.88 -23.05
CA SER A 295 -3.23 6.44 -22.94
C SER A 295 -2.44 5.83 -21.79
N VAL A 296 -3.10 4.99 -21.00
CA VAL A 296 -2.48 4.44 -19.79
C VAL A 296 -2.73 2.96 -19.60
N ILE A 297 -1.79 2.29 -18.95
CA ILE A 297 -1.99 0.99 -18.32
C ILE A 297 -2.16 1.25 -16.83
N THR A 298 -3.25 0.79 -16.23
CA THR A 298 -3.61 1.13 -14.86
C THR A 298 -4.43 0.04 -14.17
N THR A 299 -4.43 0.05 -12.84
CA THR A 299 -5.38 -0.71 -12.01
C THR A 299 -6.34 0.23 -11.29
N ASP A 300 -7.40 -0.30 -10.68
CA ASP A 300 -8.35 0.49 -9.88
C ASP A 300 -7.83 0.69 -8.44
N PHE A 301 -7.16 1.83 -8.23
CA PHE A 301 -6.66 2.21 -6.91
C PHE A 301 -7.79 2.56 -5.92
N SER A 302 -8.97 2.93 -6.40
CA SER A 302 -10.14 3.14 -5.53
C SER A 302 -10.66 1.81 -5.00
N GLU A 303 -10.73 0.78 -5.84
CA GLU A 303 -11.06 -0.59 -5.40
C GLU A 303 -10.01 -1.11 -4.41
N MET A 304 -8.71 -0.90 -4.70
CA MET A 304 -7.62 -1.29 -3.80
C MET A 304 -7.78 -0.67 -2.41
N GLY A 305 -8.08 0.63 -2.33
CA GLY A 305 -8.34 1.33 -1.08
C GLY A 305 -9.57 0.82 -0.33
N SER A 306 -10.66 0.56 -1.05
CA SER A 306 -11.89 0.00 -0.47
C SER A 306 -11.69 -1.40 0.12
N LEU A 307 -10.94 -2.27 -0.56
CA LEU A 307 -10.60 -3.61 -0.06
C LEU A 307 -9.70 -3.55 1.17
N ALA A 308 -8.72 -2.64 1.19
CA ALA A 308 -7.89 -2.40 2.37
C ALA A 308 -8.72 -1.92 3.57
N ALA A 309 -9.70 -1.03 3.36
CA ALA A 309 -10.62 -0.60 4.41
C ALA A 309 -11.52 -1.74 4.89
N SER A 310 -12.01 -2.59 3.99
CA SER A 310 -12.79 -3.78 4.34
C SER A 310 -12.00 -4.74 5.23
N PHE A 311 -10.73 -5.01 4.88
CA PHE A 311 -9.83 -5.78 5.73
C PHE A 311 -9.62 -5.11 7.09
N ALA A 312 -9.35 -3.81 7.12
CA ALA A 312 -9.12 -3.08 8.36
C ALA A 312 -10.31 -3.15 9.32
N LYS A 313 -11.54 -3.18 8.80
CA LYS A 313 -12.79 -3.32 9.59
C LYS A 313 -13.04 -4.74 10.08
N ASN A 314 -12.99 -5.69 9.16
CA ASN A 314 -13.59 -7.01 9.37
C ASN A 314 -12.57 -8.09 9.69
N ARG A 315 -11.29 -7.88 9.42
CA ARG A 315 -10.20 -8.86 9.56
C ARG A 315 -10.43 -10.14 8.75
N GLN A 316 -11.32 -10.09 7.77
CA GLN A 316 -11.50 -11.21 6.86
C GLN A 316 -10.34 -11.26 5.87
N LYS A 317 -9.85 -12.47 5.61
CA LYS A 317 -8.78 -12.67 4.65
C LYS A 317 -9.21 -12.23 3.26
N ILE A 318 -8.37 -11.43 2.63
CA ILE A 318 -8.48 -11.01 1.24
C ILE A 318 -7.17 -11.41 0.55
N ALA A 319 -7.29 -12.11 -0.58
CA ALA A 319 -6.16 -12.49 -1.42
C ALA A 319 -6.57 -12.23 -2.87
N LYS A 320 -6.15 -11.08 -3.42
CA LYS A 320 -6.64 -10.64 -4.73
C LYS A 320 -5.52 -10.01 -5.55
N VAL A 321 -5.44 -10.41 -6.81
CA VAL A 321 -4.74 -9.67 -7.86
C VAL A 321 -5.78 -8.83 -8.59
N LEU A 322 -5.62 -7.52 -8.59
CA LEU A 322 -6.54 -6.63 -9.30
C LEU A 322 -6.30 -6.67 -10.80
N PRO A 323 -7.36 -6.56 -11.60
CA PRO A 323 -7.22 -6.42 -13.05
C PRO A 323 -6.41 -5.17 -13.38
N THR A 324 -5.50 -5.32 -14.34
CA THR A 324 -4.83 -4.21 -15.01
C THR A 324 -5.54 -3.97 -16.35
N SER A 325 -5.76 -2.73 -16.70
CA SER A 325 -6.53 -2.35 -17.88
C SER A 325 -5.77 -1.33 -18.73
N LEU A 326 -5.94 -1.43 -20.05
CA LEU A 326 -5.50 -0.41 -20.99
C LEU A 326 -6.64 0.59 -21.23
N ILE A 327 -6.36 1.86 -21.03
CA ILE A 327 -7.25 2.96 -21.38
C ILE A 327 -6.62 3.72 -22.53
N LEU A 328 -7.17 3.54 -23.72
CA LEU A 328 -6.73 4.25 -24.92
C LEU A 328 -7.33 5.67 -24.96
N ARG A 329 -6.49 6.65 -25.25
CA ARG A 329 -6.83 8.06 -25.48
C ARG A 329 -6.10 8.58 -26.72
N GLU A 330 -6.13 9.88 -26.96
CA GLU A 330 -5.58 10.48 -28.17
C GLU A 330 -4.04 10.42 -28.32
N SER A 331 -3.32 10.03 -27.27
CA SER A 331 -1.85 9.99 -27.30
C SER A 331 -1.24 8.75 -27.98
N VAL A 332 -2.07 7.76 -28.38
CA VAL A 332 -1.63 6.56 -29.12
C VAL A 332 -2.49 6.30 -30.32
#